data_686a6dea5aad7dbc880023f7ac21a288
#
_entry.id   686a6dea5aad7dbc880023f7ac21a288
#
_cell.length_a   1.000
_cell.length_b   1.000
_cell.length_c   1.000
_cell.angle_alpha   90.00
_cell.angle_beta   90.00
_cell.angle_gamma   90.00
#
_symmetry.space_group_name_H-M   'P 1'
#
loop_
_entity.id
_entity.type
_entity.pdbx_description
1 polymer ?
#
loop_
_entity_poly.entity_id
_entity_poly.type
_entity_poly.pdbx_seq_one_letter_code
_entity_poly.pdbx_strand_id
1 'polypeptide(L)'
;MKVFIPKLDQFVREDHPYRKILELVDFKELTQALQEEYSSRGRGGYPVDTGFKCLLLQYTEDLSDRELERFLQENLAGKLFCGFGLDETTPDFSYFSVLRKRIGTSHLADFFNPVRESLKEGGMIREIIT
;
A
#
# COMPACT_ATOMS: atom_id res chain seq x y z
N MET A 1 -13.16 19.63 25.80
CA MET A 1 -11.98 18.81 26.08
C MET A 1 -11.31 18.36 24.80
N LYS A 2 -10.03 18.61 24.69
CA LYS A 2 -9.27 18.20 23.50
C LYS A 2 -8.90 16.73 23.64
N VAL A 3 -9.25 15.95 22.65
CA VAL A 3 -8.85 14.54 22.58
C VAL A 3 -7.52 14.47 21.86
N PHE A 4 -6.54 13.86 22.52
CA PHE A 4 -5.24 13.62 21.90
C PHE A 4 -5.32 12.37 21.04
N ILE A 5 -5.01 12.49 19.76
CA ILE A 5 -4.91 11.35 18.87
C ILE A 5 -3.44 11.15 18.57
N PRO A 6 -2.82 10.05 19.05
CA PRO A 6 -1.41 9.81 18.80
C PRO A 6 -1.15 9.64 17.31
N LYS A 7 0.02 10.07 16.88
CA LYS A 7 0.44 9.85 15.50
C LYS A 7 0.86 8.39 15.33
N LEU A 8 0.35 7.78 14.29
CA LEU A 8 0.63 6.38 13.97
C LEU A 8 2.13 6.10 13.88
N ASP A 9 2.89 7.07 13.37
CA ASP A 9 4.34 6.98 13.23
C ASP A 9 5.05 6.60 14.53
N GLN A 10 4.49 6.98 15.67
CA GLN A 10 5.08 6.71 16.98
C GLN A 10 4.98 5.26 17.42
N PHE A 11 4.11 4.49 16.77
CA PHE A 11 3.82 3.11 17.18
C PHE A 11 4.46 2.05 16.31
N VAL A 12 5.15 2.47 15.25
CA VAL A 12 5.82 1.54 14.33
C VAL A 12 7.32 1.74 14.46
N ARG A 13 8.05 0.64 14.66
CA ARG A 13 9.51 0.70 14.83
C ARG A 13 10.15 1.38 13.62
N GLU A 14 11.23 2.11 13.87
CA GLU A 14 11.97 2.79 12.81
C GLU A 14 12.62 1.82 11.82
N ASP A 15 12.94 0.62 12.27
CA ASP A 15 13.58 -0.40 11.43
C ASP A 15 12.58 -1.37 10.81
N HIS A 16 11.28 -1.07 10.85
CA HIS A 16 10.27 -1.95 10.29
C HIS A 16 10.47 -2.09 8.77
N PRO A 17 10.38 -3.32 8.23
CA PRO A 17 10.58 -3.54 6.79
C PRO A 17 9.72 -2.66 5.89
N TYR A 18 8.48 -2.36 6.28
CA TYR A 18 7.61 -1.50 5.47
C TYR A 18 8.17 -0.08 5.32
N ARG A 19 8.84 0.44 6.35
CA ARG A 19 9.48 1.74 6.25
C ARG A 19 10.62 1.73 5.24
N LYS A 20 11.34 0.63 5.18
CA LYS A 20 12.43 0.47 4.20
C LYS A 20 11.92 0.44 2.78
N ILE A 21 10.78 -0.21 2.56
CA ILE A 21 10.16 -0.21 1.24
C ILE A 21 9.80 1.21 0.83
N LEU A 22 9.24 2.00 1.76
CA LEU A 22 8.88 3.39 1.48
C LEU A 22 10.10 4.24 1.13
N GLU A 23 11.25 3.94 1.71
CA GLU A 23 12.50 4.64 1.40
C GLU A 23 13.06 4.26 0.03
N LEU A 24 12.91 2.98 -0.35
CA LEU A 24 13.51 2.45 -1.57
C LEU A 24 12.69 2.72 -2.83
N VAL A 25 11.39 2.91 -2.68
CA VAL A 25 10.47 3.03 -3.82
C VAL A 25 9.71 4.34 -3.75
N ASP A 26 9.80 5.13 -4.82
CA ASP A 26 8.97 6.34 -4.95
C ASP A 26 7.64 5.94 -5.60
N PHE A 27 6.66 5.68 -4.76
CA PHE A 27 5.36 5.19 -5.24
C PHE A 27 4.59 6.23 -6.03
N LYS A 28 4.75 7.50 -5.73
CA LYS A 28 4.09 8.55 -6.50
C LYS A 28 4.61 8.62 -7.91
N GLU A 29 5.93 8.55 -8.07
CA GLU A 29 6.54 8.53 -9.39
C GLU A 29 6.15 7.26 -10.14
N LEU A 30 6.21 6.12 -9.46
CA LEU A 30 5.89 4.82 -10.06
C LEU A 30 4.46 4.78 -10.59
N THR A 31 3.51 5.39 -9.88
CA THR A 31 2.09 5.34 -10.24
C THR A 31 1.62 6.58 -11.01
N GLN A 32 2.52 7.48 -11.37
CA GLN A 32 2.15 8.74 -12.02
C GLN A 32 1.36 8.53 -13.31
N ALA A 33 1.77 7.59 -14.14
CA ALA A 33 1.07 7.29 -15.39
C ALA A 33 -0.34 6.81 -15.13
N LEU A 34 -0.55 6.03 -14.07
CA LEU A 34 -1.87 5.58 -13.69
C LEU A 34 -2.73 6.72 -13.17
N GLN A 35 -2.14 7.64 -12.44
CA GLN A 35 -2.86 8.80 -11.94
C GLN A 35 -3.38 9.66 -13.08
N GLU A 36 -2.57 9.86 -14.10
CA GLU A 36 -2.98 10.62 -15.27
C GLU A 36 -4.11 9.93 -16.02
N GLU A 37 -4.02 8.61 -16.17
CA GLU A 37 -5.01 7.82 -16.87
C GLU A 37 -6.33 7.73 -16.11
N TYR A 38 -6.30 7.58 -14.80
CA TYR A 38 -7.49 7.41 -13.99
C TYR A 38 -7.94 8.68 -13.26
N SER A 39 -7.29 9.78 -13.52
CA SER A 39 -7.58 11.12 -13.02
C SER A 39 -8.00 11.14 -11.55
N SER A 40 -7.15 10.65 -10.70
CA SER A 40 -7.21 10.79 -9.25
C SER A 40 -8.56 10.54 -8.57
N ARG A 41 -9.61 10.28 -9.32
CA ARG A 41 -10.92 10.08 -8.73
C ARG A 41 -11.48 8.73 -9.01
N GLY A 42 -10.85 7.75 -8.45
CA GLY A 42 -11.48 6.48 -8.38
C GLY A 42 -12.65 6.58 -7.41
N ARG A 43 -13.57 5.66 -7.48
CA ARG A 43 -14.59 5.53 -6.46
C ARG A 43 -13.92 5.29 -5.12
N GLY A 44 -14.42 5.97 -4.09
CA GLY A 44 -13.86 5.88 -2.77
C GLY A 44 -12.85 6.96 -2.44
N GLY A 45 -12.40 7.71 -3.43
CA GLY A 45 -11.56 8.87 -3.22
C GLY A 45 -10.14 8.60 -2.75
N TYR A 46 -9.66 7.36 -2.87
CA TYR A 46 -8.29 7.05 -2.49
C TYR A 46 -7.33 7.34 -3.64
N PRO A 47 -6.16 7.94 -3.35
CA PRO A 47 -5.14 8.14 -4.37
C PRO A 47 -4.66 6.80 -4.95
N VAL A 48 -4.21 6.82 -6.21
CA VAL A 48 -3.76 5.62 -6.88
C VAL A 48 -2.57 4.98 -6.19
N ASP A 49 -1.62 5.79 -5.72
CA ASP A 49 -0.46 5.26 -5.01
C ASP A 49 -0.86 4.56 -3.70
N THR A 50 -1.87 5.07 -3.00
CA THR A 50 -2.41 4.40 -1.82
C THR A 50 -2.99 3.04 -2.19
N GLY A 51 -3.81 3.00 -3.22
CA GLY A 51 -4.40 1.74 -3.69
C GLY A 51 -3.34 0.74 -4.12
N PHE A 52 -2.32 1.21 -4.84
CA PHE A 52 -1.23 0.34 -5.27
C PHE A 52 -0.47 -0.25 -4.08
N LYS A 53 -0.22 0.56 -3.05
CA LYS A 53 0.44 0.07 -1.83
C LYS A 53 -0.40 -1.01 -1.14
N CYS A 54 -1.72 -0.84 -1.11
CA CYS A 54 -2.61 -1.87 -0.56
C CYS A 54 -2.47 -3.19 -1.33
N LEU A 55 -2.46 -3.13 -2.66
CA LEU A 55 -2.30 -4.33 -3.48
C LEU A 55 -0.92 -4.97 -3.31
N LEU A 56 0.11 -4.15 -3.10
CA LEU A 56 1.45 -4.67 -2.84
C LEU A 56 1.47 -5.43 -1.52
N LEU A 57 0.84 -4.92 -0.47
CA LEU A 57 0.72 -5.64 0.79
C LEU A 57 -0.04 -6.95 0.62
N GLN A 58 -1.11 -6.93 -0.16
CA GLN A 58 -1.88 -8.14 -0.46
C GLN A 58 -0.98 -9.20 -1.07
N TYR A 59 -0.15 -8.79 -2.02
CA TYR A 59 0.76 -9.70 -2.70
C TYR A 59 1.86 -10.23 -1.77
N THR A 60 2.49 -9.35 -1.00
CA THR A 60 3.62 -9.73 -0.14
C THR A 60 3.19 -10.56 1.06
N GLU A 61 2.01 -10.29 1.60
CA GLU A 61 1.49 -10.98 2.78
C GLU A 61 0.54 -12.13 2.42
N ASP A 62 0.30 -12.33 1.14
CA ASP A 62 -0.57 -13.39 0.63
C ASP A 62 -1.97 -13.34 1.24
N LEU A 63 -2.62 -12.18 1.09
CA LEU A 63 -3.93 -11.94 1.70
C LEU A 63 -5.05 -11.97 0.66
N SER A 64 -6.20 -12.51 1.05
CA SER A 64 -7.42 -12.36 0.27
C SER A 64 -7.91 -10.91 0.40
N ASP A 65 -8.90 -10.52 -0.39
CA ASP A 65 -9.47 -9.17 -0.31
C ASP A 65 -10.05 -8.90 1.08
N ARG A 66 -10.74 -9.86 1.67
CA ARG A 66 -11.33 -9.70 3.00
C ARG A 66 -10.25 -9.68 4.08
N GLU A 67 -9.21 -10.48 3.92
CA GLU A 67 -8.08 -10.45 4.85
C GLU A 67 -7.33 -9.12 4.76
N LEU A 68 -7.18 -8.57 3.57
CA LEU A 68 -6.54 -7.27 3.39
C LEU A 68 -7.36 -6.16 4.05
N GLU A 69 -8.68 -6.20 3.89
CA GLU A 69 -9.55 -5.24 4.55
C GLU A 69 -9.31 -5.24 6.06
N ARG A 70 -9.31 -6.42 6.67
CA ARG A 70 -9.09 -6.56 8.11
C ARG A 70 -7.67 -6.17 8.50
N PHE A 71 -6.69 -6.55 7.69
CA PHE A 71 -5.30 -6.22 7.95
C PHE A 71 -5.11 -4.70 8.05
N LEU A 72 -5.69 -3.95 7.13
CA LEU A 72 -5.58 -2.49 7.14
C LEU A 72 -6.33 -1.85 8.32
N GLN A 73 -7.36 -2.51 8.83
CA GLN A 73 -8.08 -2.02 10.00
C GLN A 73 -7.31 -2.22 11.29
N GLU A 74 -6.51 -3.26 11.36
CA GLU A 74 -5.92 -3.73 12.63
C GLU A 74 -4.40 -3.61 12.71
N ASN A 75 -3.71 -3.52 11.58
CA ASN A 75 -2.25 -3.52 11.58
C ASN A 75 -1.70 -2.11 11.46
N LEU A 76 -0.99 -1.67 12.49
CA LEU A 76 -0.43 -0.31 12.52
C LEU A 76 0.61 -0.08 11.43
N ALA A 77 1.49 -1.05 11.22
CA ALA A 77 2.51 -0.93 10.18
C ALA A 77 1.90 -0.91 8.79
N GLY A 78 0.85 -1.71 8.57
CA GLY A 78 0.11 -1.70 7.30
C GLY A 78 -0.55 -0.36 7.03
N LYS A 79 -1.17 0.23 8.05
CA LYS A 79 -1.75 1.57 7.94
C LYS A 79 -0.69 2.60 7.57
N LEU A 80 0.43 2.57 8.25
CA LEU A 80 1.54 3.49 8.01
C LEU A 80 2.03 3.36 6.57
N PHE A 81 2.26 2.14 6.12
CA PHE A 81 2.77 1.89 4.78
C PHE A 81 1.84 2.45 3.70
N CYS A 82 0.55 2.24 3.85
CA CYS A 82 -0.43 2.67 2.85
C CYS A 82 -0.82 4.14 2.99
N GLY A 83 -0.39 4.80 4.06
CA GLY A 83 -0.67 6.22 4.25
C GLY A 83 -1.95 6.53 4.98
N PHE A 84 -2.51 5.58 5.73
CA PHE A 84 -3.71 5.82 6.52
C PHE A 84 -3.35 6.30 7.93
N GLY A 85 -4.13 7.24 8.44
CA GLY A 85 -4.00 7.64 9.83
C GLY A 85 -4.63 6.62 10.76
N LEU A 86 -4.32 6.73 12.05
CA LEU A 86 -4.79 5.78 13.05
C LEU A 86 -6.31 5.68 13.10
N ASP A 87 -6.99 6.82 12.95
CA ASP A 87 -8.44 6.93 13.03
C ASP A 87 -9.11 7.04 11.66
N GLU A 88 -8.36 6.90 10.60
CA GLU A 88 -8.87 7.06 9.25
C GLU A 88 -9.55 5.78 8.78
N THR A 89 -10.66 5.93 8.05
CA THR A 89 -11.38 4.80 7.46
C THR A 89 -10.54 4.19 6.33
N THR A 90 -10.40 2.87 6.37
CA THR A 90 -9.66 2.13 5.35
C THR A 90 -10.61 1.50 4.34
N PRO A 91 -10.11 1.14 3.13
CA PRO A 91 -10.98 0.58 2.09
C PRO A 91 -11.58 -0.77 2.47
N ASP A 92 -12.77 -1.05 1.94
CA ASP A 92 -13.38 -2.37 2.09
C ASP A 92 -12.90 -3.32 0.99
N PHE A 93 -13.27 -4.59 1.12
CA PHE A 93 -12.78 -5.64 0.22
C PHE A 93 -13.15 -5.40 -1.25
N SER A 94 -14.30 -4.79 -1.52
CA SER A 94 -14.75 -4.58 -2.90
C SER A 94 -13.88 -3.56 -3.64
N TYR A 95 -13.31 -2.62 -2.91
CA TYR A 95 -12.41 -1.61 -3.49
C TYR A 95 -11.22 -2.28 -4.18
N PHE A 96 -10.62 -3.27 -3.55
CA PHE A 96 -9.43 -3.92 -4.10
C PHE A 96 -9.72 -4.68 -5.39
N SER A 97 -10.86 -5.36 -5.44
CA SER A 97 -11.29 -6.08 -6.63
C SER A 97 -11.51 -5.12 -7.82
N VAL A 98 -12.19 -4.02 -7.56
CA VAL A 98 -12.44 -3.00 -8.60
C VAL A 98 -11.12 -2.39 -9.05
N LEU A 99 -10.23 -2.08 -8.13
CA LEU A 99 -8.94 -1.46 -8.47
C LEU A 99 -8.10 -2.39 -9.35
N ARG A 100 -8.01 -3.68 -9.01
CA ARG A 100 -7.26 -4.64 -9.81
C ARG A 100 -7.79 -4.71 -11.25
N LYS A 101 -9.09 -4.70 -11.40
CA LYS A 101 -9.71 -4.72 -12.73
C LYS A 101 -9.40 -3.47 -13.53
N ARG A 102 -9.39 -2.31 -12.86
CA ARG A 102 -9.10 -1.04 -13.52
C ARG A 102 -7.65 -0.95 -13.96
N ILE A 103 -6.73 -1.41 -13.13
CA ILE A 103 -5.31 -1.39 -13.47
C ILE A 103 -4.99 -2.45 -14.52
N GLY A 104 -5.59 -3.63 -14.39
CA GLY A 104 -5.33 -4.75 -15.29
C GLY A 104 -4.13 -5.58 -14.84
N THR A 105 -4.21 -6.89 -15.04
CA THR A 105 -3.20 -7.84 -14.57
C THR A 105 -1.82 -7.57 -15.14
N SER A 106 -1.75 -7.24 -16.44
CA SER A 106 -0.46 -6.97 -17.09
C SER A 106 0.20 -5.72 -16.49
N HIS A 107 -0.58 -4.68 -16.24
CA HIS A 107 -0.04 -3.45 -15.65
C HIS A 107 0.43 -3.68 -14.22
N LEU A 108 -0.29 -4.50 -13.45
CA LEU A 108 0.14 -4.83 -12.09
C LEU A 108 1.51 -5.49 -12.09
N ALA A 109 1.74 -6.43 -13.00
CA ALA A 109 3.04 -7.08 -13.13
C ALA A 109 4.12 -6.05 -13.46
N ASP A 110 3.83 -5.14 -14.38
CA ASP A 110 4.77 -4.10 -14.77
C ASP A 110 5.15 -3.19 -13.60
N PHE A 111 4.20 -2.91 -12.71
CA PHE A 111 4.47 -2.08 -11.53
C PHE A 111 5.16 -2.84 -10.41
N PHE A 112 4.78 -4.10 -10.21
CA PHE A 112 5.40 -4.91 -9.17
C PHE A 112 6.85 -5.25 -9.47
N ASN A 113 7.20 -5.44 -10.75
CA ASN A 113 8.57 -5.79 -11.13
C ASN A 113 9.59 -4.73 -10.70
N PRO A 114 9.39 -3.42 -10.96
CA PRO A 114 10.33 -2.41 -10.45
C PRO A 114 10.44 -2.40 -8.92
N VAL A 115 9.32 -2.62 -8.24
CA VAL A 115 9.34 -2.70 -6.77
C VAL A 115 10.18 -3.88 -6.32
N ARG A 116 9.98 -5.04 -6.93
CA ARG A 116 10.75 -6.24 -6.63
C ARG A 116 12.25 -5.99 -6.84
N GLU A 117 12.63 -5.35 -7.95
CA GLU A 117 14.02 -5.05 -8.20
C GLU A 117 14.60 -4.10 -7.16
N SER A 118 13.86 -3.08 -6.76
CA SER A 118 14.30 -2.16 -5.71
C SER A 118 14.49 -2.89 -4.38
N LEU A 119 13.59 -3.79 -4.03
CA LEU A 119 13.69 -4.58 -2.82
C LEU A 119 14.89 -5.53 -2.86
N LYS A 120 15.14 -6.11 -4.02
CA LYS A 120 16.27 -7.00 -4.22
C LYS A 120 17.59 -6.26 -4.05
N GLU A 121 17.70 -5.07 -4.66
CA GLU A 121 18.89 -4.23 -4.52
C GLU A 121 19.10 -3.78 -3.09
N GLY A 122 18.02 -3.52 -2.35
CA GLY A 122 18.07 -3.16 -0.95
C GLY A 122 18.25 -4.33 0.00
N GLY A 123 18.36 -5.55 -0.51
CA GLY A 123 18.53 -6.73 0.32
C GLY A 123 17.30 -7.19 1.07
N MET A 124 16.11 -6.77 0.63
CA MET A 124 14.87 -7.03 1.36
C MET A 124 14.03 -8.17 0.82
N ILE A 125 14.41 -8.74 -0.32
CA ILE A 125 13.56 -9.73 -1.01
C ILE A 125 13.25 -10.95 -0.15
N ARG A 126 14.19 -11.37 0.66
CA ARG A 126 14.02 -12.52 1.53
C ARG A 126 13.01 -12.30 2.62
N GLU A 127 12.95 -11.10 3.15
CA GLU A 127 12.10 -10.76 4.27
C GLU A 127 10.66 -10.52 3.86
N ILE A 128 10.46 -10.12 2.60
CA ILE A 128 9.16 -9.63 2.13
C ILE A 128 8.52 -10.56 1.12
N ILE A 129 9.31 -11.14 0.22
CA ILE A 129 8.79 -11.90 -0.91
C ILE A 129 9.44 -13.30 -0.95
N THR A 130 9.34 -14.01 0.11
CA THR A 130 9.86 -15.38 0.13
C THR A 130 8.86 -16.36 -0.46
#